data_146ea3bace41a6aa050dcf1131fa4104
#
_entry.id   146ea3bace41a6aa050dcf1131fa4104
#
_cell.length_a   1.000
_cell.length_b   1.000
_cell.length_c   1.000
_cell.angle_alpha   90.00
_cell.angle_beta   90.00
_cell.angle_gamma   90.00
#
_symmetry.space_group_name_H-M   'P 1'
#
loop_
_entity.id
_entity.type
_entity.pdbx_description
1 polymer ?
#
loop_
_entity_poly.entity_id
_entity_poly.type
_entity_poly.pdbx_seq_one_letter_code
_entity_poly.pdbx_strand_id
1 'polypeptide(L)'
;MTRVLVLGNSHAATLRRAFPALATDDPGLDLTFWGLPGAAFDKARTDADGILRPDPTDRVSLRKVDQWNDCSHADLSAHDRIFLVGLRFNLRPVLTLFGALQPLHRGRRDGALGVSDSFLRAAVRAEVDATLAALTARIRLDERCVLMPAPYPAACITQRESGHFEPVTATASSLPHASEMMDLFETEITSATATRGLGGLLQPRETLEHPFLTQDRFLDDAARDARHMNDDYGLIALRALLAIPTMKQATASRAGLTHA
;
A
#
# COMPACT_ATOMS: atom_id res chain seq x y z
N MET A 1 -17.35 6.08 19.05
CA MET A 1 -15.96 6.41 18.70
C MET A 1 -15.37 5.20 17.98
N THR A 2 -14.95 5.35 16.73
CA THR A 2 -14.37 4.24 15.94
C THR A 2 -12.89 4.18 16.23
N ARG A 3 -12.41 3.02 16.70
CA ARG A 3 -10.98 2.79 16.97
C ARG A 3 -10.32 2.26 15.71
N VAL A 4 -9.31 2.96 15.24
CA VAL A 4 -8.58 2.62 14.00
C VAL A 4 -7.13 2.29 14.32
N LEU A 5 -6.65 1.16 13.82
CA LEU A 5 -5.24 0.79 13.86
C LEU A 5 -4.59 1.00 12.50
N VAL A 6 -3.50 1.74 12.47
CA VAL A 6 -2.64 1.87 11.28
C VAL A 6 -1.42 0.97 11.47
N LEU A 7 -1.37 -0.11 10.70
CA LEU A 7 -0.23 -1.03 10.66
C LEU A 7 0.63 -0.74 9.43
N GLY A 8 1.94 -0.63 9.62
CA GLY A 8 2.76 -0.41 8.44
C GLY A 8 4.26 -0.50 8.66
N ASN A 9 4.96 -0.28 7.56
CA ASN A 9 6.40 -0.06 7.56
C ASN A 9 6.69 1.46 7.62
N SER A 10 7.85 1.91 7.13
CA SER A 10 8.24 3.32 7.12
C SER A 10 7.20 4.26 6.46
N HIS A 11 6.38 3.76 5.54
CA HIS A 11 5.33 4.58 4.91
C HIS A 11 4.18 4.94 5.87
N ALA A 12 3.91 4.12 6.88
CA ALA A 12 2.93 4.47 7.92
C ALA A 12 3.40 5.65 8.80
N ALA A 13 4.71 5.89 8.88
CA ALA A 13 5.24 7.04 9.61
C ALA A 13 4.79 8.38 9.01
N THR A 14 4.61 8.46 7.69
CA THR A 14 4.06 9.63 7.01
C THR A 14 2.64 9.94 7.48
N LEU A 15 1.79 8.91 7.59
CA LEU A 15 0.43 9.06 8.09
C LEU A 15 0.42 9.48 9.58
N ARG A 16 1.34 8.91 10.38
CA ARG A 16 1.49 9.27 11.80
C ARG A 16 1.86 10.74 11.98
N ARG A 17 2.80 11.26 11.17
CA ARG A 17 3.18 12.68 11.21
C ARG A 17 2.04 13.61 10.78
N ALA A 18 1.24 13.20 9.80
CA ALA A 18 0.10 13.97 9.32
C ALA A 18 -1.12 13.95 10.28
N PHE A 19 -1.20 12.96 11.16
CA PHE A 19 -2.38 12.77 12.03
C PHE A 19 -2.72 13.97 12.93
N PRO A 20 -1.77 14.70 13.57
CA PRO A 20 -2.11 15.85 14.39
C PRO A 20 -2.93 16.93 13.66
N ALA A 21 -2.66 17.16 12.37
CA ALA A 21 -3.45 18.09 11.56
C ALA A 21 -4.89 17.59 11.37
N LEU A 22 -5.08 16.28 11.15
CA LEU A 22 -6.41 15.70 11.02
C LEU A 22 -7.17 15.66 12.34
N ALA A 23 -6.51 15.36 13.47
CA ALA A 23 -7.11 15.31 14.79
C ALA A 23 -7.69 16.66 15.25
N THR A 24 -7.17 17.76 14.69
CA THR A 24 -7.73 19.09 14.92
C THR A 24 -9.10 19.24 14.26
N ASP A 25 -9.28 18.64 13.08
CA ASP A 25 -10.53 18.69 12.30
C ASP A 25 -11.58 17.70 12.87
N ASP A 26 -11.13 16.57 13.41
CA ASP A 26 -11.99 15.50 13.98
C ASP A 26 -11.44 15.01 15.33
N PRO A 27 -11.77 15.71 16.44
CA PRO A 27 -11.30 15.35 17.79
C PRO A 27 -11.88 14.03 18.33
N GLY A 28 -12.89 13.44 17.66
CA GLY A 28 -13.46 12.13 17.99
C GLY A 28 -12.74 10.94 17.38
N LEU A 29 -11.70 11.17 16.57
CA LEU A 29 -10.97 10.12 15.88
C LEU A 29 -9.91 9.49 16.80
N ASP A 30 -10.00 8.18 17.00
CA ASP A 30 -9.03 7.38 17.77
C ASP A 30 -8.17 6.55 16.83
N LEU A 31 -6.95 7.04 16.54
CA LEU A 31 -5.97 6.36 15.71
C LEU A 31 -4.78 5.87 16.52
N THR A 32 -4.54 4.57 16.48
CA THR A 32 -3.33 3.93 16.99
C THR A 32 -2.40 3.58 15.83
N PHE A 33 -1.12 3.88 15.96
CA PHE A 33 -0.10 3.55 14.95
C PHE A 33 0.84 2.49 15.50
N TRP A 34 1.04 1.42 14.72
CA TRP A 34 2.03 0.41 15.01
C TRP A 34 2.80 0.02 13.76
N GLY A 35 4.12 0.08 13.83
CA GLY A 35 4.94 -0.15 12.64
C GLY A 35 6.31 -0.72 12.94
N LEU A 36 6.88 -1.37 11.91
CA LEU A 36 8.22 -1.90 11.90
C LEU A 36 8.89 -1.63 10.55
N PRO A 37 10.24 -1.53 10.48
CA PRO A 37 10.96 -1.56 9.22
C PRO A 37 10.57 -2.79 8.39
N GLY A 38 10.55 -2.67 7.06
CA GLY A 38 10.01 -3.71 6.19
C GLY A 38 10.54 -5.12 6.48
N ALA A 39 11.87 -5.28 6.64
CA ALA A 39 12.48 -6.58 6.94
C ALA A 39 12.09 -7.12 8.34
N ALA A 40 11.90 -6.25 9.32
CA ALA A 40 11.43 -6.63 10.65
C ALA A 40 9.94 -6.98 10.63
N PHE A 41 9.14 -6.23 9.85
CA PHE A 41 7.72 -6.52 9.68
C PHE A 41 7.48 -7.90 9.04
N ASP A 42 8.37 -8.36 8.16
CA ASP A 42 8.27 -9.69 7.54
C ASP A 42 8.37 -10.84 8.54
N LYS A 43 8.98 -10.61 9.70
CA LYS A 43 9.14 -11.59 10.76
C LYS A 43 8.02 -11.50 11.82
N ALA A 44 7.25 -10.42 11.85
CA ALA A 44 6.14 -10.26 12.78
C ALA A 44 5.03 -11.27 12.48
N ARG A 45 4.34 -11.75 13.51
CA ARG A 45 3.25 -12.74 13.41
C ARG A 45 2.11 -12.40 14.35
N THR A 46 0.90 -12.70 13.90
CA THR A 46 -0.29 -12.65 14.77
C THR A 46 -0.42 -13.98 15.49
N ASP A 47 -0.56 -13.94 16.80
CA ASP A 47 -0.86 -15.10 17.64
C ASP A 47 -2.34 -15.50 17.61
N ALA A 48 -2.70 -16.55 18.38
CA ALA A 48 -4.08 -17.06 18.42
C ALA A 48 -5.07 -16.04 19.01
N ASP A 49 -4.61 -15.14 19.86
CA ASP A 49 -5.42 -14.10 20.51
C ASP A 49 -5.60 -12.86 19.62
N GLY A 50 -5.01 -12.84 18.42
CA GLY A 50 -5.10 -11.71 17.50
C GLY A 50 -4.08 -10.61 17.80
N ILE A 51 -3.05 -10.90 18.59
CA ILE A 51 -1.98 -9.95 18.91
C ILE A 51 -0.83 -10.10 17.92
N LEU A 52 -0.55 -9.03 17.18
CA LEU A 52 0.61 -8.96 16.29
C LEU A 52 1.86 -8.59 17.07
N ARG A 53 2.87 -9.45 17.02
CA ARG A 53 4.14 -9.29 17.74
C ARG A 53 5.33 -9.34 16.79
N PRO A 54 6.43 -8.64 17.12
CA PRO A 54 7.70 -8.83 16.43
C PRO A 54 8.24 -10.24 16.73
N ASP A 55 9.16 -10.73 15.91
CA ASP A 55 9.91 -11.95 16.20
C ASP A 55 10.71 -11.79 17.51
N PRO A 56 10.44 -12.59 18.53
CA PRO A 56 11.12 -12.49 19.84
C PRO A 56 12.60 -12.81 19.77
N THR A 57 13.06 -13.47 18.72
CA THR A 57 14.48 -13.80 18.51
C THR A 57 15.25 -12.70 17.78
N ASP A 58 14.54 -11.76 17.12
CA ASP A 58 15.13 -10.66 16.37
C ASP A 58 15.32 -9.41 17.24
N ARG A 59 16.49 -9.30 17.89
CA ARG A 59 16.85 -8.16 18.76
C ARG A 59 16.79 -6.81 18.04
N VAL A 60 16.96 -6.79 16.71
CA VAL A 60 16.87 -5.55 15.93
C VAL A 60 15.41 -5.14 15.83
N SER A 61 14.51 -6.07 15.51
CA SER A 61 13.07 -5.83 15.49
C SER A 61 12.54 -5.35 16.84
N LEU A 62 12.94 -6.01 17.94
CA LEU A 62 12.51 -5.61 19.29
C LEU A 62 12.91 -4.17 19.62
N ARG A 63 14.18 -3.79 19.38
CA ARG A 63 14.63 -2.40 19.59
C ARG A 63 13.87 -1.40 18.72
N LYS A 64 13.48 -1.77 17.50
CA LYS A 64 12.71 -0.90 16.61
C LYS A 64 11.27 -0.75 17.07
N VAL A 65 10.68 -1.79 17.66
CA VAL A 65 9.34 -1.66 18.27
C VAL A 65 9.37 -0.58 19.34
N ASP A 66 10.31 -0.65 20.28
CA ASP A 66 10.43 0.31 21.38
C ASP A 66 10.70 1.75 20.90
N GLN A 67 11.40 1.89 19.76
CA GLN A 67 11.70 3.20 19.18
C GLN A 67 10.57 3.82 18.36
N TRP A 68 9.74 3.00 17.73
CA TRP A 68 8.76 3.44 16.73
C TRP A 68 7.33 3.44 17.25
N ASN A 69 7.05 2.72 18.34
CA ASN A 69 5.70 2.50 18.81
C ASN A 69 5.59 2.82 20.30
N ASP A 70 4.38 3.18 20.71
CA ASP A 70 4.06 3.43 22.11
C ASP A 70 3.75 2.12 22.88
N CYS A 71 3.69 0.99 22.15
CA CYS A 71 3.44 -0.34 22.71
C CYS A 71 4.26 -1.42 21.99
N SER A 72 4.58 -2.50 22.72
CA SER A 72 5.41 -3.59 22.21
C SER A 72 4.72 -4.51 21.19
N HIS A 73 3.39 -4.38 21.01
CA HIS A 73 2.58 -5.22 20.15
C HIS A 73 1.36 -4.45 19.64
N ALA A 74 0.68 -4.99 18.64
CA ALA A 74 -0.59 -4.46 18.18
C ALA A 74 -1.73 -5.47 18.42
N ASP A 75 -2.73 -5.07 19.19
CA ASP A 75 -3.94 -5.86 19.41
C ASP A 75 -4.93 -5.59 18.28
N LEU A 76 -5.05 -6.53 17.33
CA LEU A 76 -5.96 -6.41 16.19
C LEU A 76 -7.41 -6.50 16.62
N SER A 77 -7.71 -7.20 17.73
CA SER A 77 -9.07 -7.39 18.22
C SER A 77 -9.65 -6.13 18.86
N ALA A 78 -8.80 -5.26 19.37
CA ALA A 78 -9.18 -4.02 20.03
C ALA A 78 -9.68 -2.92 19.09
N HIS A 79 -9.59 -3.10 17.77
CA HIS A 79 -9.86 -2.05 16.78
C HIS A 79 -11.01 -2.42 15.85
N ASP A 80 -11.81 -1.41 15.52
CA ASP A 80 -12.96 -1.53 14.61
C ASP A 80 -12.54 -1.51 13.13
N ARG A 81 -11.38 -0.89 12.83
CA ARG A 81 -10.79 -0.80 11.49
C ARG A 81 -9.27 -0.98 11.58
N ILE A 82 -8.70 -1.57 10.55
CA ILE A 82 -7.25 -1.81 10.46
C ILE A 82 -6.78 -1.36 9.08
N PHE A 83 -5.90 -0.36 9.04
CA PHE A 83 -5.26 0.11 7.81
C PHE A 83 -3.88 -0.53 7.66
N LEU A 84 -3.67 -1.24 6.58
CA LEU A 84 -2.43 -1.93 6.24
C LEU A 84 -1.68 -1.07 5.22
N VAL A 85 -0.62 -0.38 5.66
CA VAL A 85 0.05 0.65 4.85
C VAL A 85 1.44 0.21 4.43
N GLY A 86 1.66 0.09 3.15
CA GLY A 86 2.97 -0.16 2.54
C GLY A 86 3.50 -1.58 2.64
N LEU A 87 3.19 -2.35 3.63
CA LEU A 87 3.55 -3.71 4.06
C LEU A 87 4.15 -4.65 2.99
N ARG A 88 5.23 -4.22 2.33
CA ARG A 88 5.84 -4.91 1.18
C ARG A 88 4.92 -5.07 -0.03
N PHE A 89 3.75 -4.48 -0.03
CA PHE A 89 2.94 -4.38 -1.21
C PHE A 89 3.58 -3.31 -2.11
N ASN A 90 4.68 -3.68 -2.73
CA ASN A 90 5.48 -2.78 -3.55
C ASN A 90 5.26 -3.10 -5.03
N LEU A 91 5.43 -2.06 -5.82
CA LEU A 91 5.19 -2.08 -7.26
C LEU A 91 6.31 -2.79 -8.05
N ARG A 92 7.49 -3.01 -7.46
CA ARG A 92 8.68 -3.43 -8.19
C ARG A 92 8.51 -4.73 -9.01
N PRO A 93 7.94 -5.83 -8.49
CA PRO A 93 7.76 -7.04 -9.29
C PRO A 93 6.91 -6.79 -10.54
N VAL A 94 5.82 -6.02 -10.37
CA VAL A 94 4.91 -5.66 -11.48
C VAL A 94 5.60 -4.77 -12.50
N LEU A 95 6.38 -3.76 -12.06
CA LEU A 95 7.16 -2.93 -12.97
C LEU A 95 8.20 -3.74 -13.73
N THR A 96 8.79 -4.75 -13.11
CA THR A 96 9.72 -5.68 -13.77
C THR A 96 9.00 -6.47 -14.88
N LEU A 97 7.78 -6.95 -14.63
CA LEU A 97 6.96 -7.58 -15.65
C LEU A 97 6.67 -6.62 -16.81
N PHE A 98 6.26 -5.38 -16.54
CA PHE A 98 6.00 -4.38 -17.58
C PHE A 98 7.26 -4.00 -18.36
N GLY A 99 8.43 -4.07 -17.74
CA GLY A 99 9.71 -3.94 -18.44
C GLY A 99 10.00 -5.09 -19.42
N ALA A 100 9.66 -6.32 -19.03
CA ALA A 100 9.95 -7.53 -19.79
C ALA A 100 8.86 -7.95 -20.78
N LEU A 101 7.60 -7.60 -20.54
CA LEU A 101 6.44 -8.03 -21.30
C LEU A 101 5.78 -6.83 -22.00
N GLN A 102 5.18 -7.10 -23.16
CA GLN A 102 4.43 -6.09 -23.93
C GLN A 102 3.17 -6.72 -24.53
N PRO A 103 2.01 -6.05 -24.45
CA PRO A 103 0.81 -6.49 -25.16
C PRO A 103 1.04 -6.55 -26.68
N LEU A 104 0.64 -7.64 -27.32
CA LEU A 104 0.84 -7.87 -28.77
C LEU A 104 0.23 -6.77 -29.63
N HIS A 105 -0.91 -6.20 -29.23
CA HIS A 105 -1.60 -5.12 -29.96
C HIS A 105 -0.83 -3.78 -29.96
N ARG A 106 0.20 -3.63 -29.12
CA ARG A 106 1.04 -2.42 -29.03
C ARG A 106 2.28 -2.44 -29.91
N GLY A 107 2.38 -3.43 -30.78
CA GLY A 107 3.54 -3.59 -31.64
C GLY A 107 4.72 -4.25 -30.93
N ARG A 108 5.91 -4.17 -31.55
CA ARG A 108 7.13 -4.79 -31.03
C ARG A 108 8.02 -3.74 -30.37
N ARG A 109 8.49 -4.02 -29.18
CA ARG A 109 9.52 -3.25 -28.47
C ARG A 109 10.75 -4.14 -28.29
N ASP A 110 11.93 -3.61 -28.61
CA ASP A 110 13.18 -4.35 -28.45
C ASP A 110 13.38 -4.76 -26.98
N GLY A 111 13.79 -6.01 -26.80
CA GLY A 111 14.01 -6.58 -25.47
C GLY A 111 12.76 -7.00 -24.71
N ALA A 112 11.55 -6.74 -25.23
CA ALA A 112 10.31 -7.18 -24.59
C ALA A 112 9.69 -8.38 -25.32
N LEU A 113 9.13 -9.31 -24.53
CA LEU A 113 8.36 -10.44 -25.05
C LEU A 113 6.92 -10.00 -25.32
N GLY A 114 6.45 -10.16 -26.56
CA GLY A 114 5.06 -9.94 -26.93
C GLY A 114 4.15 -11.00 -26.31
N VAL A 115 3.14 -10.58 -25.58
CA VAL A 115 2.18 -11.48 -24.90
C VAL A 115 0.74 -11.04 -25.13
N SER A 116 -0.22 -11.96 -24.98
CA SER A 116 -1.63 -11.58 -25.00
C SER A 116 -1.99 -10.78 -23.75
N ASP A 117 -3.04 -9.96 -23.84
CA ASP A 117 -3.55 -9.19 -22.70
C ASP A 117 -3.98 -10.10 -21.55
N SER A 118 -4.55 -11.27 -21.86
CA SER A 118 -4.93 -12.26 -20.86
C SER A 118 -3.73 -12.85 -20.13
N PHE A 119 -2.61 -13.08 -20.82
CA PHE A 119 -1.38 -13.54 -20.19
C PHE A 119 -0.78 -12.45 -19.29
N LEU A 120 -0.70 -11.21 -19.77
CA LEU A 120 -0.19 -10.09 -18.98
C LEU A 120 -1.02 -9.88 -17.71
N ARG A 121 -2.35 -9.91 -17.84
CA ARG A 121 -3.27 -9.84 -16.70
C ARG A 121 -3.04 -10.95 -15.70
N ALA A 122 -2.91 -12.20 -16.17
CA ALA A 122 -2.65 -13.35 -15.31
C ALA A 122 -1.31 -13.23 -14.58
N ALA A 123 -0.26 -12.73 -15.24
CA ALA A 123 1.05 -12.51 -14.63
C ALA A 123 0.99 -11.44 -13.54
N VAL A 124 0.34 -10.29 -13.79
CA VAL A 124 0.14 -9.24 -12.79
C VAL A 124 -0.69 -9.76 -11.60
N ARG A 125 -1.76 -10.51 -11.89
CA ARG A 125 -2.59 -11.13 -10.86
C ARG A 125 -1.79 -12.09 -9.97
N ALA A 126 -0.91 -12.91 -10.55
CA ALA A 126 -0.06 -13.84 -9.81
C ALA A 126 0.86 -13.12 -8.82
N GLU A 127 1.48 -11.99 -9.22
CA GLU A 127 2.31 -11.16 -8.33
C GLU A 127 1.50 -10.54 -7.18
N VAL A 128 0.32 -10.02 -7.49
CA VAL A 128 -0.61 -9.46 -6.48
C VAL A 128 -1.03 -10.55 -5.50
N ASP A 129 -1.46 -11.72 -5.98
CA ASP A 129 -1.90 -12.83 -5.15
C ASP A 129 -0.77 -13.40 -4.28
N ALA A 130 0.46 -13.50 -4.81
CA ALA A 130 1.63 -13.92 -4.03
C ALA A 130 1.93 -12.97 -2.87
N THR A 131 1.85 -11.65 -3.12
CA THR A 131 2.04 -10.64 -2.09
C THR A 131 0.96 -10.72 -1.01
N LEU A 132 -0.31 -10.85 -1.40
CA LEU A 132 -1.42 -11.01 -0.44
C LEU A 132 -1.31 -12.31 0.34
N ALA A 133 -0.95 -13.43 -0.30
CA ALA A 133 -0.74 -14.70 0.38
C ALA A 133 0.37 -14.60 1.43
N ALA A 134 1.50 -13.96 1.11
CA ALA A 134 2.57 -13.72 2.06
C ALA A 134 2.15 -12.83 3.24
N LEU A 135 1.24 -11.88 3.02
CA LEU A 135 0.70 -11.03 4.07
C LEU A 135 -0.27 -11.80 4.97
N THR A 136 -1.21 -12.55 4.39
CA THR A 136 -2.21 -13.35 5.13
C THR A 136 -1.59 -14.49 5.93
N ALA A 137 -0.46 -15.02 5.50
CA ALA A 137 0.29 -16.02 6.27
C ALA A 137 0.88 -15.49 7.59
N ARG A 138 0.92 -14.17 7.76
CA ARG A 138 1.54 -13.51 8.92
C ARG A 138 0.54 -12.73 9.76
N ILE A 139 -0.39 -12.06 9.11
CA ILE A 139 -1.38 -11.19 9.74
C ILE A 139 -2.76 -11.77 9.48
N ARG A 140 -3.53 -11.89 10.55
CA ARG A 140 -4.95 -12.29 10.43
C ARG A 140 -5.73 -11.13 9.81
N LEU A 141 -6.08 -11.28 8.53
CA LEU A 141 -6.87 -10.30 7.78
C LEU A 141 -8.35 -10.68 7.82
N ASP A 142 -9.20 -9.68 7.94
CA ASP A 142 -10.66 -9.80 7.89
C ASP A 142 -11.28 -8.52 7.26
N GLU A 143 -12.61 -8.44 7.23
CA GLU A 143 -13.36 -7.35 6.63
C GLU A 143 -13.15 -5.96 7.25
N ARG A 144 -12.46 -5.85 8.39
CA ARG A 144 -12.04 -4.60 8.99
C ARG A 144 -10.79 -4.02 8.33
N CYS A 145 -10.07 -4.84 7.57
CA CYS A 145 -8.79 -4.49 6.98
C CYS A 145 -8.98 -3.73 5.67
N VAL A 146 -8.25 -2.61 5.55
CA VAL A 146 -8.10 -1.85 4.31
C VAL A 146 -6.62 -1.83 3.94
N LEU A 147 -6.30 -2.34 2.75
CA LEU A 147 -4.94 -2.37 2.24
C LEU A 147 -4.65 -1.10 1.42
N MET A 148 -3.56 -0.42 1.76
CA MET A 148 -2.97 0.65 0.96
C MET A 148 -1.54 0.25 0.56
N PRO A 149 -1.25 0.04 -0.73
CA PRO A 149 0.11 -0.21 -1.19
C PRO A 149 1.09 0.91 -0.80
N ALA A 150 2.39 0.63 -0.86
CA ALA A 150 3.39 1.67 -0.74
C ALA A 150 3.16 2.75 -1.82
N PRO A 151 3.40 4.04 -1.50
CA PRO A 151 3.32 5.11 -2.50
C PRO A 151 4.19 4.82 -3.71
N TYR A 152 3.75 5.25 -4.88
CA TYR A 152 4.60 5.27 -6.05
C TYR A 152 5.80 6.19 -5.79
N PRO A 153 6.98 5.89 -6.37
CA PRO A 153 8.13 6.75 -6.19
C PRO A 153 7.86 8.17 -6.72
N ALA A 154 8.55 9.17 -6.18
CA ALA A 154 8.47 10.54 -6.70
C ALA A 154 9.08 10.65 -8.10
N ALA A 155 8.60 11.60 -8.92
CA ALA A 155 8.97 11.73 -10.32
C ALA A 155 10.48 11.95 -10.53
N CYS A 156 11.15 12.61 -9.58
CA CYS A 156 12.61 12.81 -9.61
C CYS A 156 13.42 11.50 -9.64
N ILE A 157 12.79 10.34 -9.34
CA ILE A 157 13.47 9.03 -9.43
C ILE A 157 13.95 8.74 -10.85
N THR A 158 13.27 9.26 -11.87
CA THR A 158 13.63 9.06 -13.27
C THR A 158 14.94 9.75 -13.67
N GLN A 159 15.39 10.71 -12.86
CA GLN A 159 16.63 11.47 -13.07
C GLN A 159 17.80 10.91 -12.26
N ARG A 160 17.59 9.85 -11.48
CA ARG A 160 18.63 9.25 -10.63
C ARG A 160 19.33 8.11 -11.36
N GLU A 161 20.65 8.13 -11.35
CA GLU A 161 21.49 7.13 -12.03
C GLU A 161 21.74 5.85 -11.21
N SER A 162 21.44 5.87 -9.91
CA SER A 162 21.81 4.79 -8.99
C SER A 162 20.63 4.23 -8.21
N GLY A 163 20.56 2.91 -8.13
CA GLY A 163 19.62 2.15 -7.30
C GLY A 163 18.92 1.02 -8.06
N HIS A 164 18.42 0.03 -7.35
CA HIS A 164 17.73 -1.12 -7.95
C HIS A 164 16.30 -0.83 -8.40
N PHE A 165 15.72 0.28 -7.95
CA PHE A 165 14.31 0.60 -8.20
C PHE A 165 14.16 1.63 -9.33
N GLU A 166 15.10 2.54 -9.44
CA GLU A 166 15.06 3.66 -10.34
C GLU A 166 14.97 3.25 -11.83
N PRO A 167 15.84 2.36 -12.35
CA PRO A 167 15.77 1.98 -13.75
C PRO A 167 14.46 1.30 -14.15
N VAL A 168 13.91 0.47 -13.24
CA VAL A 168 12.67 -0.27 -13.50
C VAL A 168 11.48 0.69 -13.54
N THR A 169 11.43 1.65 -12.60
CA THR A 169 10.37 2.66 -12.56
C THR A 169 10.46 3.62 -13.74
N ALA A 170 11.65 4.12 -14.05
CA ALA A 170 11.85 5.00 -15.20
C ALA A 170 11.44 4.32 -16.50
N THR A 171 11.80 3.04 -16.68
CA THR A 171 11.39 2.26 -17.85
C THR A 171 9.86 2.14 -17.91
N ALA A 172 9.21 1.74 -16.83
CA ALA A 172 7.76 1.52 -16.82
C ALA A 172 6.96 2.81 -17.03
N SER A 173 7.36 3.92 -16.40
CA SER A 173 6.68 5.22 -16.53
C SER A 173 6.85 5.87 -17.91
N SER A 174 7.94 5.54 -18.63
CA SER A 174 8.21 6.05 -19.98
C SER A 174 7.52 5.26 -21.09
N LEU A 175 6.85 4.15 -20.79
CA LEU A 175 6.16 3.35 -21.80
C LEU A 175 4.99 4.14 -22.41
N PRO A 176 4.77 4.09 -23.73
CA PRO A 176 3.63 4.75 -24.39
C PRO A 176 2.26 4.33 -23.83
N HIS A 177 2.20 3.18 -23.18
CA HIS A 177 0.98 2.60 -22.58
C HIS A 177 1.06 2.46 -21.05
N ALA A 178 1.91 3.26 -20.39
CA ALA A 178 2.10 3.21 -18.93
C ALA A 178 0.80 3.40 -18.14
N SER A 179 -0.12 4.25 -18.61
CA SER A 179 -1.45 4.43 -18.00
C SER A 179 -2.26 3.14 -17.99
N GLU A 180 -2.30 2.40 -19.11
CA GLU A 180 -3.03 1.13 -19.21
C GLU A 180 -2.41 0.06 -18.29
N MET A 181 -1.08 0.05 -18.18
CA MET A 181 -0.37 -0.85 -17.26
C MET A 181 -0.69 -0.53 -15.80
N MET A 182 -0.76 0.76 -15.45
CA MET A 182 -1.14 1.19 -14.12
C MET A 182 -2.59 0.80 -13.82
N ASP A 183 -3.52 1.05 -14.75
CA ASP A 183 -4.93 0.69 -14.60
C ASP A 183 -5.11 -0.83 -14.48
N LEU A 184 -4.32 -1.63 -15.22
CA LEU A 184 -4.32 -3.08 -15.08
C LEU A 184 -3.87 -3.50 -13.68
N PHE A 185 -2.76 -2.98 -13.18
CA PHE A 185 -2.24 -3.26 -11.84
C PHE A 185 -3.27 -2.90 -10.76
N GLU A 186 -3.84 -1.71 -10.84
CA GLU A 186 -4.84 -1.22 -9.89
C GLU A 186 -6.14 -2.06 -9.94
N THR A 187 -6.56 -2.49 -11.12
CA THR A 187 -7.70 -3.40 -11.30
C THR A 187 -7.44 -4.74 -10.61
N GLU A 188 -6.25 -5.31 -10.79
CA GLU A 188 -5.93 -6.61 -10.20
C GLU A 188 -5.80 -6.54 -8.67
N ILE A 189 -5.24 -5.46 -8.11
CA ILE A 189 -5.23 -5.24 -6.65
C ILE A 189 -6.66 -5.13 -6.13
N THR A 190 -7.47 -4.27 -6.73
CA THR A 190 -8.87 -4.05 -6.30
C THR A 190 -9.66 -5.35 -6.33
N SER A 191 -9.52 -6.12 -7.40
CA SER A 191 -10.16 -7.43 -7.53
C SER A 191 -9.66 -8.44 -6.50
N ALA A 192 -8.33 -8.49 -6.26
CA ALA A 192 -7.72 -9.44 -5.35
C ALA A 192 -8.08 -9.15 -3.87
N THR A 193 -8.14 -7.89 -3.48
CA THR A 193 -8.57 -7.47 -2.14
C THR A 193 -10.06 -7.76 -1.94
N ALA A 194 -10.91 -7.38 -2.88
CA ALA A 194 -12.36 -7.63 -2.82
C ALA A 194 -12.69 -9.13 -2.73
N THR A 195 -11.99 -9.99 -3.49
CA THR A 195 -12.18 -11.45 -3.44
C THR A 195 -11.87 -12.02 -2.05
N ARG A 196 -11.03 -11.35 -1.27
CA ARG A 196 -10.67 -11.74 0.10
C ARG A 196 -11.49 -11.02 1.18
N GLY A 197 -12.51 -10.26 0.79
CA GLY A 197 -13.33 -9.48 1.72
C GLY A 197 -12.58 -8.28 2.34
N LEU A 198 -11.49 -7.82 1.72
CA LEU A 198 -10.70 -6.69 2.20
C LEU A 198 -11.09 -5.41 1.48
N GLY A 199 -11.01 -4.27 2.18
CA GLY A 199 -10.97 -2.97 1.53
C GLY A 199 -9.64 -2.73 0.83
N GLY A 200 -9.64 -1.90 -0.21
CA GLY A 200 -8.43 -1.46 -0.90
C GLY A 200 -8.48 0.04 -1.14
N LEU A 201 -7.38 0.73 -0.88
CA LEU A 201 -7.15 2.10 -1.29
C LEU A 201 -5.93 2.15 -2.19
N LEU A 202 -6.14 2.61 -3.42
CA LEU A 202 -5.05 2.94 -4.32
C LEU A 202 -4.51 4.34 -4.01
N GLN A 203 -3.35 4.66 -4.55
CA GLN A 203 -2.80 5.99 -4.37
C GLN A 203 -3.76 7.06 -4.90
N PRO A 204 -4.10 8.11 -4.11
CA PRO A 204 -4.97 9.17 -4.56
C PRO A 204 -4.46 9.84 -5.84
N ARG A 205 -5.33 9.97 -6.85
CA ARG A 205 -4.95 10.45 -8.19
C ARG A 205 -4.37 11.87 -8.19
N GLU A 206 -4.82 12.73 -7.28
CA GLU A 206 -4.31 14.09 -7.10
C GLU A 206 -2.85 14.14 -6.64
N THR A 207 -2.30 13.02 -6.20
CA THR A 207 -0.88 12.91 -5.81
C THR A 207 0.03 12.47 -6.95
N LEU A 208 -0.53 12.04 -8.08
CA LEU A 208 0.22 11.54 -9.22
C LEU A 208 0.67 12.67 -10.15
N GLU A 209 1.87 12.55 -10.68
CA GLU A 209 2.38 13.36 -11.79
C GLU A 209 2.24 12.60 -13.11
N HIS A 210 2.66 11.34 -13.12
CA HIS A 210 2.58 10.42 -14.26
C HIS A 210 2.19 9.02 -13.76
N PRO A 211 1.85 8.08 -14.65
CA PRO A 211 1.68 6.69 -14.29
C PRO A 211 2.88 6.16 -13.49
N PHE A 212 2.61 5.55 -12.33
CA PHE A 212 3.62 5.02 -11.41
C PHE A 212 4.54 6.06 -10.74
N LEU A 213 4.25 7.36 -10.86
CA LEU A 213 5.07 8.43 -10.28
C LEU A 213 4.23 9.39 -9.45
N THR A 214 4.70 9.67 -8.24
CA THR A 214 4.15 10.68 -7.34
C THR A 214 4.76 12.05 -7.67
N GLN A 215 4.00 13.14 -7.51
CA GLN A 215 4.51 14.51 -7.67
C GLN A 215 5.63 14.78 -6.65
N ASP A 216 6.72 15.41 -7.09
CA ASP A 216 7.90 15.69 -6.26
C ASP A 216 7.60 16.54 -5.03
N ARG A 217 6.57 17.39 -5.08
CA ARG A 217 6.13 18.19 -3.92
C ARG A 217 5.71 17.37 -2.70
N PHE A 218 5.37 16.10 -2.91
CA PHE A 218 5.01 15.18 -1.83
C PHE A 218 6.19 14.41 -1.26
N LEU A 219 7.39 14.63 -1.75
CA LEU A 219 8.58 13.99 -1.23
C LEU A 219 9.01 14.61 0.10
N ASP A 220 9.39 13.78 1.07
CA ASP A 220 9.83 14.21 2.40
C ASP A 220 11.21 14.88 2.33
N ASP A 221 12.20 14.16 1.78
CA ASP A 221 13.55 14.67 1.57
C ASP A 221 14.12 14.11 0.26
N ALA A 222 14.16 14.97 -0.77
CA ALA A 222 14.69 14.60 -2.08
C ALA A 222 16.17 14.17 -2.04
N ALA A 223 16.94 14.62 -1.06
CA ALA A 223 18.34 14.24 -0.92
C ALA A 223 18.51 12.81 -0.40
N ARG A 224 17.55 12.29 0.36
CA ARG A 224 17.61 10.95 0.97
C ARG A 224 17.14 9.87 0.02
N ASP A 225 15.90 9.96 -0.45
CA ASP A 225 15.32 8.97 -1.36
C ASP A 225 14.11 9.54 -2.11
N ALA A 226 13.56 8.77 -3.05
CA ALA A 226 12.39 9.15 -3.83
C ALA A 226 11.13 8.34 -3.43
N ARG A 227 11.07 7.78 -2.23
CA ARG A 227 10.00 6.85 -1.82
C ARG A 227 9.28 7.25 -0.55
N HIS A 228 9.92 8.04 0.32
CA HIS A 228 9.28 8.51 1.54
C HIS A 228 8.59 9.84 1.30
N MET A 229 7.28 9.84 1.53
CA MET A 229 6.44 11.02 1.29
C MET A 229 6.35 11.90 2.54
N ASN A 230 6.03 13.18 2.33
CA ASN A 230 5.87 14.18 3.37
C ASN A 230 4.46 14.15 4.01
N ASP A 231 4.22 15.06 4.93
CA ASP A 231 3.00 15.11 5.72
C ASP A 231 1.77 15.53 4.90
N ASP A 232 1.94 16.33 3.83
CA ASP A 232 0.85 16.69 2.91
C ASP A 232 0.29 15.46 2.20
N TYR A 233 1.18 14.59 1.70
CA TYR A 233 0.78 13.27 1.17
C TYR A 233 0.08 12.43 2.24
N GLY A 234 0.65 12.40 3.45
CA GLY A 234 0.09 11.65 4.58
C GLY A 234 -1.33 12.07 4.91
N LEU A 235 -1.60 13.37 4.89
CA LEU A 235 -2.93 13.93 5.17
C LEU A 235 -3.96 13.51 4.10
N ILE A 236 -3.60 13.60 2.81
CA ILE A 236 -4.45 13.17 1.69
C ILE A 236 -4.75 11.67 1.81
N ALA A 237 -3.72 10.85 2.01
CA ALA A 237 -3.85 9.40 2.13
C ALA A 237 -4.70 8.99 3.34
N LEU A 238 -4.50 9.65 4.49
CA LEU A 238 -5.24 9.36 5.71
C LEU A 238 -6.74 9.73 5.57
N ARG A 239 -7.05 10.88 4.99
CA ARG A 239 -8.44 11.27 4.68
C ARG A 239 -9.10 10.26 3.72
N ALA A 240 -8.40 9.83 2.69
CA ALA A 240 -8.90 8.83 1.75
C ALA A 240 -9.15 7.46 2.42
N LEU A 241 -8.24 7.00 3.30
CA LEU A 241 -8.42 5.77 4.07
C LEU A 241 -9.65 5.82 4.99
N LEU A 242 -9.85 6.95 5.66
CA LEU A 242 -10.98 7.14 6.57
C LEU A 242 -12.33 7.21 5.81
N ALA A 243 -12.32 7.72 4.58
CA ALA A 243 -13.51 7.82 3.74
C ALA A 243 -14.00 6.46 3.19
N ILE A 244 -13.18 5.40 3.22
CA ILE A 244 -13.60 4.06 2.77
C ILE A 244 -14.65 3.52 3.76
N PRO A 245 -15.87 3.16 3.30
CA PRO A 245 -16.87 2.57 4.17
C PRO A 245 -16.42 1.18 4.65
N THR A 246 -16.73 0.83 5.89
CA THR A 246 -16.58 -0.57 6.33
C THR A 246 -17.54 -1.48 5.54
N MET A 247 -17.18 -2.74 5.34
CA MET A 247 -18.06 -3.70 4.65
C MET A 247 -19.44 -3.80 5.33
N LYS A 248 -19.54 -3.68 6.65
CA LYS A 248 -20.80 -3.62 7.38
C LYS A 248 -21.64 -2.39 7.00
N GLN A 249 -21.02 -1.23 6.80
CA GLN A 249 -21.70 -0.01 6.39
C GLN A 249 -22.16 -0.10 4.92
N ALA A 250 -21.34 -0.70 4.05
CA ALA A 250 -21.69 -0.91 2.64
C ALA A 250 -22.90 -1.86 2.48
N THR A 251 -23.00 -2.90 3.31
CA THR A 251 -24.12 -3.85 3.28
C THR A 251 -25.41 -3.21 3.81
N ALA A 252 -25.32 -2.42 4.87
CA ALA A 252 -26.47 -1.71 5.43
C ALA A 252 -27.04 -0.65 4.47
N SER A 253 -26.16 0.06 3.75
CA SER A 253 -26.57 1.04 2.74
C SER A 253 -27.29 0.40 1.54
N ARG A 254 -26.85 -0.80 1.11
CA ARG A 254 -27.54 -1.55 0.04
C ARG A 254 -28.88 -2.12 0.46
N ALA A 255 -29.02 -2.57 1.71
CA ALA A 255 -30.29 -3.08 2.24
C ALA A 255 -31.35 -1.98 2.39
N GLY A 256 -30.94 -0.74 2.68
CA GLY A 256 -31.84 0.41 2.76
C GLY A 256 -32.40 0.90 1.42
N LEU A 257 -31.71 0.61 0.31
CA LEU A 257 -32.14 1.01 -1.06
C LEU A 257 -33.12 0.02 -1.72
N THR A 258 -33.33 -1.16 -1.16
CA THR A 258 -34.27 -2.16 -1.67
C THR A 258 -35.67 -2.09 -1.05
N HIS A 259 -35.92 -1.15 -0.16
CA HIS A 259 -37.21 -0.94 0.52
C HIS A 259 -37.80 0.46 0.28
N ALA A 260 -37.35 1.19 -0.74
CA ALA A 260 -37.92 2.48 -1.13
C ALA A 260 -38.68 2.39 -2.47
#